data_2e045bdfb0a233e11c8366f82fa654a3
#
_entry.id   2e045bdfb0a233e11c8366f82fa654a3
#
_cell.length_a   1.000
_cell.length_b   1.000
_cell.length_c   1.000
_cell.angle_alpha   90.00
_cell.angle_beta   90.00
_cell.angle_gamma   90.00
#
_symmetry.space_group_name_H-M   'P 1'
#
loop_
_entity.id
_entity.type
_entity.pdbx_description
1 polymer ?
#
loop_
_entity_poly.entity_id
_entity_poly.type
_entity_poly.pdbx_seq_one_letter_code
_entity_poly.pdbx_strand_id
1 'polypeptide(L)'
;MITRRTVSRTLVTLGCVVLLVAAALHCLAYLKFSAPAVHASNLPIALQSVFEVAFLSMGWSWIVLALIVLVVTFGEARLSTPIALICGFAVLIQAVFTVPMVGFFIGNEMIGAASLLIIIGCFLFRGSRVQT
;
A
#
# COMPACT_ATOMS: atom_id res chain seq x y z
N MET A 1 -6.93 24.91 17.14
CA MET A 1 -6.23 23.83 17.87
C MET A 1 -6.34 22.53 17.09
N ILE A 2 -5.24 21.96 16.60
CA ILE A 2 -5.28 20.71 15.80
C ILE A 2 -5.46 19.55 16.77
N THR A 3 -6.54 18.79 16.61
CA THR A 3 -6.83 17.65 17.49
C THR A 3 -5.99 16.43 17.09
N ARG A 4 -5.69 15.54 18.05
CA ARG A 4 -5.03 14.24 17.77
C ARG A 4 -5.77 13.44 16.69
N ARG A 5 -7.10 13.52 16.67
CA ARG A 5 -7.94 12.86 15.66
C ARG A 5 -7.70 13.40 14.25
N THR A 6 -7.53 14.72 14.12
CA THR A 6 -7.21 15.35 12.83
C THR A 6 -5.86 14.89 12.33
N VAL A 7 -4.81 14.94 13.16
CA VAL A 7 -3.46 14.48 12.80
C VAL A 7 -3.48 13.00 12.37
N SER A 8 -4.13 12.14 13.13
CA SER A 8 -4.28 10.72 12.82
C SER A 8 -4.91 10.51 11.43
N ARG A 9 -6.06 11.14 11.16
CA ARG A 9 -6.74 11.04 9.87
C ARG A 9 -5.88 11.57 8.72
N THR A 10 -5.18 12.67 8.92
CA THR A 10 -4.27 13.22 7.91
C THR A 10 -3.15 12.25 7.57
N LEU A 11 -2.50 11.65 8.57
CA LEU A 11 -1.42 10.67 8.35
C LEU A 11 -1.93 9.44 7.59
N VAL A 12 -3.07 8.88 8.00
CA VAL A 12 -3.66 7.71 7.31
C VAL A 12 -4.02 8.07 5.87
N THR A 13 -4.65 9.21 5.64
CA THR A 13 -5.02 9.66 4.29
C THR A 13 -3.78 9.87 3.43
N LEU A 14 -2.74 10.52 3.96
CA LEU A 14 -1.48 10.70 3.26
C LEU A 14 -0.84 9.36 2.89
N GLY A 15 -0.80 8.40 3.82
CA GLY A 15 -0.33 7.04 3.56
C GLY A 15 -1.09 6.36 2.42
N CYS A 16 -2.42 6.47 2.42
CA CYS A 16 -3.26 5.93 1.34
C CYS A 16 -2.98 6.61 -0.01
N VAL A 17 -2.81 7.93 -0.04
CA VAL A 17 -2.46 8.66 -1.27
C VAL A 17 -1.11 8.20 -1.82
N VAL A 18 -0.09 8.08 -0.95
CA VAL A 18 1.23 7.57 -1.35
C VAL A 18 1.12 6.14 -1.90
N LEU A 19 0.29 5.28 -1.29
CA LEU A 19 0.08 3.91 -1.74
C LEU A 19 -0.62 3.86 -3.11
N LEU A 20 -1.60 4.71 -3.36
CA LEU A 20 -2.26 4.82 -4.67
C LEU A 20 -1.30 5.31 -5.75
N VAL A 21 -0.46 6.30 -5.44
CA VAL A 21 0.58 6.78 -6.37
C VAL A 21 1.59 5.67 -6.65
N ALA A 22 2.04 4.93 -5.63
CA ALA A 22 2.94 3.79 -5.80
C ALA A 22 2.32 2.71 -6.70
N ALA A 23 1.03 2.41 -6.52
CA ALA A 23 0.31 1.45 -7.38
C ALA A 23 0.27 1.91 -8.83
N ALA A 24 -0.03 3.18 -9.08
CA ALA A 24 -0.05 3.74 -10.43
C ALA A 24 1.34 3.68 -11.09
N LEU A 25 2.38 4.09 -10.36
CA LEU A 25 3.76 4.02 -10.84
C LEU A 25 4.21 2.58 -11.10
N HIS A 26 3.80 1.62 -10.27
CA HIS A 26 4.08 0.21 -10.44
C HIS A 26 3.47 -0.33 -11.75
N CYS A 27 2.20 -0.05 -12.00
CA CYS A 27 1.53 -0.45 -13.24
C CYS A 27 2.17 0.22 -14.47
N LEU A 28 2.51 1.52 -14.40
CA LEU A 28 3.17 2.23 -15.48
C LEU A 28 4.58 1.68 -15.75
N ALA A 29 5.34 1.36 -14.70
CA ALA A 29 6.67 0.76 -14.81
C ALA A 29 6.58 -0.62 -15.48
N TYR A 30 5.58 -1.42 -15.13
CA TYR A 30 5.33 -2.69 -15.81
C TYR A 30 5.11 -2.49 -17.31
N LEU A 31 4.16 -1.63 -17.69
CA LEU A 31 3.80 -1.39 -19.09
C LEU A 31 4.98 -0.85 -19.92
N LYS A 32 5.81 0.03 -19.32
CA LYS A 32 6.92 0.66 -20.04
C LYS A 32 8.19 -0.20 -20.13
N PHE A 33 8.49 -0.96 -19.10
CA PHE A 33 9.80 -1.62 -18.98
C PHE A 33 9.69 -3.13 -18.91
N SER A 34 8.81 -3.67 -18.07
CA SER A 34 8.75 -5.11 -17.81
C SER A 34 8.00 -5.86 -18.91
N ALA A 35 6.86 -5.36 -19.37
CA ALA A 35 6.05 -6.02 -20.39
C ALA A 35 6.80 -6.20 -21.72
N PRO A 36 7.49 -5.16 -22.29
CA PRO A 36 8.29 -5.36 -23.49
C PRO A 36 9.41 -6.39 -23.33
N ALA A 37 10.08 -6.41 -22.16
CA ALA A 37 11.13 -7.38 -21.87
C ALA A 37 10.60 -8.81 -21.74
N VAL A 38 9.44 -8.99 -21.10
CA VAL A 38 8.77 -10.29 -20.97
C VAL A 38 8.31 -10.79 -22.33
N HIS A 39 7.70 -9.93 -23.15
CA HIS A 39 7.22 -10.31 -24.49
C HIS A 39 8.37 -10.59 -25.47
N ALA A 40 9.52 -9.95 -25.32
CA ALA A 40 10.72 -10.23 -26.11
C ALA A 40 11.50 -11.46 -25.63
N SER A 41 11.13 -12.03 -24.50
CA SER A 41 11.80 -13.21 -23.95
C SER A 41 11.36 -14.51 -24.65
N ASN A 42 12.22 -15.54 -24.59
CA ASN A 42 11.90 -16.88 -25.09
C ASN A 42 11.01 -17.70 -24.12
N LEU A 43 10.32 -17.03 -23.20
CA LEU A 43 9.42 -17.71 -22.28
C LEU A 43 8.16 -18.21 -23.00
N PRO A 44 7.61 -19.39 -22.63
CA PRO A 44 6.32 -19.83 -23.10
C PRO A 44 5.23 -18.78 -22.81
N ILE A 45 4.29 -18.60 -23.74
CA ILE A 45 3.20 -17.59 -23.63
C ILE A 45 2.46 -17.69 -22.29
N ALA A 46 2.21 -18.92 -21.81
CA ALA A 46 1.56 -19.13 -20.52
C ALA A 46 2.35 -18.52 -19.35
N LEU A 47 3.69 -18.60 -19.36
CA LEU A 47 4.52 -17.96 -18.32
C LEU A 47 4.56 -16.45 -18.46
N GLN A 48 4.58 -15.93 -19.69
CA GLN A 48 4.48 -14.48 -19.92
C GLN A 48 3.19 -13.93 -19.30
N SER A 49 2.05 -14.60 -19.52
CA SER A 49 0.76 -14.24 -18.94
C SER A 49 0.74 -14.31 -17.40
N VAL A 50 1.40 -15.32 -16.82
CA VAL A 50 1.52 -15.44 -15.36
C VAL A 50 2.31 -14.26 -14.79
N PHE A 51 3.42 -13.87 -15.40
CA PHE A 51 4.19 -12.68 -14.97
C PHE A 51 3.37 -11.40 -15.04
N GLU A 52 2.63 -11.22 -16.13
CA GLU A 52 1.75 -10.06 -16.31
C GLU A 52 0.68 -9.98 -15.22
N VAL A 53 -0.06 -11.06 -15.01
CA VAL A 53 -1.10 -11.13 -13.98
C VAL A 53 -0.51 -10.92 -12.59
N ALA A 54 0.61 -11.57 -12.26
CA ALA A 54 1.25 -11.43 -10.96
C ALA A 54 1.69 -9.98 -10.69
N PHE A 55 2.27 -9.32 -11.71
CA PHE A 55 2.75 -7.95 -11.57
C PHE A 55 1.61 -6.94 -11.42
N LEU A 56 0.59 -7.04 -12.25
CA LEU A 56 -0.56 -6.15 -12.20
C LEU A 56 -1.41 -6.39 -10.94
N SER A 57 -1.56 -7.63 -10.50
CA SER A 57 -2.33 -7.95 -9.28
C SER A 57 -1.72 -7.33 -8.02
N MET A 58 -0.40 -7.14 -7.98
CA MET A 58 0.28 -6.46 -6.89
C MET A 58 -0.16 -4.97 -6.82
N GLY A 59 -0.17 -4.26 -7.93
CA GLY A 59 -0.67 -2.89 -7.99
C GLY A 59 -2.15 -2.78 -7.60
N TRP A 60 -2.98 -3.69 -8.09
CA TRP A 60 -4.39 -3.77 -7.72
C TRP A 60 -4.60 -4.02 -6.22
N SER A 61 -3.80 -4.89 -5.60
CA SER A 61 -3.89 -5.15 -4.16
C SER A 61 -3.64 -3.88 -3.34
N TRP A 62 -2.69 -3.04 -3.74
CA TRP A 62 -2.42 -1.75 -3.06
C TRP A 62 -3.58 -0.77 -3.20
N ILE A 63 -4.22 -0.71 -4.37
CA ILE A 63 -5.41 0.12 -4.57
C ILE A 63 -6.53 -0.33 -3.64
N VAL A 64 -6.83 -1.63 -3.61
CA VAL A 64 -7.89 -2.18 -2.77
C VAL A 64 -7.60 -1.93 -1.29
N LEU A 65 -6.38 -2.17 -0.83
CA LEU A 65 -5.98 -1.93 0.56
C LEU A 65 -6.10 -0.44 0.93
N ALA A 66 -5.65 0.47 0.06
CA ALA A 66 -5.78 1.91 0.28
C ALA A 66 -7.26 2.34 0.39
N LEU A 67 -8.12 1.83 -0.49
CA LEU A 67 -9.55 2.12 -0.45
C LEU A 67 -10.22 1.58 0.81
N ILE A 68 -9.92 0.34 1.23
CA ILE A 68 -10.42 -0.23 2.49
C ILE A 68 -10.03 0.68 3.66
N VAL A 69 -8.75 1.07 3.75
CA VAL A 69 -8.24 1.94 4.82
C VAL A 69 -8.94 3.29 4.80
N LEU A 70 -9.16 3.91 3.64
CA LEU A 70 -9.90 5.17 3.53
C LEU A 70 -11.34 5.02 4.03
N VAL A 71 -12.07 4.02 3.53
CA VAL A 71 -13.46 3.77 3.92
C VAL A 71 -13.59 3.57 5.43
N VAL A 72 -12.73 2.74 6.03
CA VAL A 72 -12.81 2.49 7.48
C VAL A 72 -12.34 3.67 8.32
N THR A 73 -11.42 4.51 7.82
CA THR A 73 -10.92 5.70 8.54
C THR A 73 -11.97 6.79 8.64
N PHE A 74 -12.80 6.94 7.62
CA PHE A 74 -13.88 7.93 7.59
C PHE A 74 -15.22 7.35 8.05
N GLY A 75 -15.36 6.04 8.11
CA GLY A 75 -16.51 5.36 8.69
C GLY A 75 -16.55 5.44 10.23
N GLU A 76 -17.74 5.25 10.81
CA GLU A 76 -17.95 5.28 12.26
C GLU A 76 -17.82 3.89 12.94
N ALA A 77 -17.37 2.88 12.19
CA ALA A 77 -17.32 1.51 12.67
C ALA A 77 -16.29 1.30 13.81
N ARG A 78 -16.68 0.51 14.82
CA ARG A 78 -15.77 0.12 15.93
C ARG A 78 -14.52 -0.62 15.47
N LEU A 79 -14.59 -1.31 14.34
CA LEU A 79 -13.51 -2.13 13.76
C LEU A 79 -12.57 -1.33 12.84
N SER A 80 -12.77 -0.03 12.66
CA SER A 80 -11.98 0.79 11.73
C SER A 80 -10.46 0.72 12.00
N THR A 81 -10.03 0.87 13.24
CA THR A 81 -8.61 0.87 13.60
C THR A 81 -7.93 -0.48 13.40
N PRO A 82 -8.47 -1.63 13.88
CA PRO A 82 -7.84 -2.91 13.62
C PRO A 82 -7.77 -3.27 12.13
N ILE A 83 -8.80 -2.98 11.35
CA ILE A 83 -8.78 -3.24 9.91
C ILE A 83 -7.67 -2.41 9.23
N ALA A 84 -7.61 -1.11 9.52
CA ALA A 84 -6.57 -0.23 8.95
C ALA A 84 -5.15 -0.67 9.37
N LEU A 85 -4.96 -1.16 10.61
CA LEU A 85 -3.69 -1.72 11.06
C LEU A 85 -3.32 -3.00 10.31
N ILE A 86 -4.26 -3.93 10.13
CA ILE A 86 -4.02 -5.16 9.35
C ILE A 86 -3.60 -4.81 7.93
N CYS A 87 -4.29 -3.89 7.27
CA CYS A 87 -3.92 -3.42 5.92
C CYS A 87 -2.53 -2.78 5.91
N GLY A 88 -2.23 -1.89 6.87
CA GLY A 88 -0.92 -1.26 6.99
C GLY A 88 0.21 -2.26 7.19
N PHE A 89 0.02 -3.25 8.07
CA PHE A 89 1.00 -4.32 8.27
C PHE A 89 1.15 -5.22 7.06
N ALA A 90 0.07 -5.54 6.33
CA ALA A 90 0.14 -6.34 5.10
C ALA A 90 1.03 -5.65 4.06
N VAL A 91 0.87 -4.33 3.87
CA VAL A 91 1.71 -3.53 2.97
C VAL A 91 3.16 -3.47 3.47
N LEU A 92 3.39 -3.31 4.78
CA LEU A 92 4.73 -3.28 5.36
C LEU A 92 5.47 -4.61 5.15
N ILE A 93 4.81 -5.72 5.42
CA ILE A 93 5.36 -7.06 5.21
C ILE A 93 5.77 -7.22 3.74
N GLN A 94 4.91 -6.81 2.81
CA GLN A 94 5.22 -6.89 1.38
C GLN A 94 6.45 -6.03 1.02
N ALA A 95 6.55 -4.79 1.55
CA ALA A 95 7.72 -3.95 1.35
C ALA A 95 9.01 -4.60 1.86
N VAL A 96 8.97 -5.21 3.04
CA VAL A 96 10.13 -5.89 3.64
C VAL A 96 10.54 -7.13 2.85
N PHE A 97 9.57 -7.95 2.43
CA PHE A 97 9.85 -9.18 1.67
C PHE A 97 10.41 -8.95 0.28
N THR A 98 10.13 -7.80 -0.34
CA THR A 98 10.66 -7.50 -1.67
C THR A 98 12.12 -7.03 -1.64
N VAL A 99 12.61 -6.48 -0.53
CA VAL A 99 14.00 -5.99 -0.40
C VAL A 99 15.05 -7.07 -0.72
N PRO A 100 15.04 -8.28 -0.13
CA PRO A 100 16.04 -9.29 -0.42
C PRO A 100 15.97 -9.84 -1.86
N MET A 101 14.85 -9.67 -2.56
CA MET A 101 14.67 -10.20 -3.92
C MET A 101 15.10 -9.20 -4.99
N VAL A 102 14.80 -7.93 -4.81
CA VAL A 102 14.99 -6.87 -5.81
C VAL A 102 15.88 -5.73 -5.34
N GLY A 103 16.31 -5.75 -4.08
CA GLY A 103 17.08 -4.67 -3.47
C GLY A 103 16.23 -3.46 -3.07
N PHE A 104 16.92 -2.42 -2.61
CA PHE A 104 16.28 -1.14 -2.30
C PHE A 104 16.03 -0.37 -3.59
N PHE A 105 14.78 0.00 -3.84
CA PHE A 105 14.41 0.89 -4.92
C PHE A 105 13.23 1.77 -4.49
N ILE A 106 13.02 2.87 -5.18
CA ILE A 106 12.04 3.90 -4.80
C ILE A 106 10.62 3.37 -4.59
N GLY A 107 10.21 2.32 -5.31
CA GLY A 107 8.90 1.69 -5.12
C GLY A 107 8.75 1.06 -3.73
N ASN A 108 9.78 0.33 -3.25
CA ASN A 108 9.79 -0.25 -1.91
C ASN A 108 9.77 0.81 -0.81
N GLU A 109 10.52 1.90 -1.00
CA GLU A 109 10.55 3.02 -0.06
C GLU A 109 9.18 3.70 0.03
N MET A 110 8.50 3.88 -1.10
CA MET A 110 7.17 4.48 -1.14
C MET A 110 6.13 3.61 -0.41
N ILE A 111 6.06 2.31 -0.68
CA ILE A 111 5.11 1.42 0.00
C ILE A 111 5.46 1.24 1.48
N GLY A 112 6.74 1.21 1.83
CA GLY A 112 7.22 1.22 3.21
C GLY A 112 6.79 2.50 3.96
N ALA A 113 7.02 3.66 3.38
CA ALA A 113 6.61 4.94 3.95
C ALA A 113 5.08 5.04 4.08
N ALA A 114 4.32 4.62 3.06
CA ALA A 114 2.86 4.59 3.08
C ALA A 114 2.34 3.72 4.24
N SER A 115 2.89 2.51 4.41
CA SER A 115 2.49 1.61 5.48
C SER A 115 2.77 2.18 6.87
N LEU A 116 3.94 2.79 7.07
CA LEU A 116 4.30 3.44 8.34
C LEU A 116 3.37 4.60 8.67
N LEU A 117 3.02 5.45 7.69
CA LEU A 117 2.07 6.55 7.89
C LEU A 117 0.70 6.02 8.32
N ILE A 118 0.21 4.94 7.70
CA ILE A 118 -1.06 4.31 8.07
C ILE A 118 -0.98 3.77 9.49
N ILE A 119 0.05 2.99 9.83
CA ILE A 119 0.22 2.37 11.14
C ILE A 119 0.33 3.42 12.24
N ILE A 120 1.21 4.42 12.09
CA ILE A 120 1.39 5.51 13.06
C ILE A 120 0.08 6.29 13.25
N GLY A 121 -0.60 6.62 12.14
CA GLY A 121 -1.89 7.29 12.18
C GLY A 121 -2.93 6.51 12.99
N CYS A 122 -2.98 5.19 12.81
CA CYS A 122 -3.88 4.31 13.57
C CYS A 122 -3.57 4.27 15.07
N PHE A 123 -2.30 4.23 15.45
CA PHE A 123 -1.91 4.27 16.87
C PHE A 123 -2.25 5.59 17.54
N LEU A 124 -2.08 6.71 16.86
CA LEU A 124 -2.50 8.03 17.37
C LEU A 124 -4.01 8.12 17.58
N PHE A 125 -4.81 7.46 16.73
CA PHE A 125 -6.25 7.40 16.86
C PHE A 125 -6.70 6.61 18.09
N ARG A 126 -6.01 5.51 18.41
CA ARG A 126 -6.32 4.66 19.57
C ARG A 126 -6.10 5.40 20.90
N GLY A 127 -5.05 6.19 21.00
CA GLY A 127 -4.73 6.96 22.21
C GLY A 127 -5.74 8.05 22.56
N SER A 128 -6.55 8.50 21.59
CA SER A 128 -7.58 9.54 21.83
C SER A 128 -8.89 9.00 22.42
N ARG A 129 -9.13 7.67 22.40
CA ARG A 129 -10.32 7.04 22.98
C ARG A 129 -10.20 6.69 24.46
N VAL A 130 -9.00 6.73 25.01
CA VAL A 130 -8.74 6.37 26.43
C VAL A 130 -8.91 7.57 27.36
N GLN A 131 -9.06 8.77 26.83
CA GLN A 131 -9.16 10.02 27.60
C GLN A 131 -10.60 10.54 27.77
N THR A 132 -11.60 9.80 27.35
CA THR A 132 -13.04 10.10 27.57
C THR A 132 -13.67 9.11 28.52
#